data_b746fd4aec792491b9de11344e802dec
#
_entry.id   b746fd4aec792491b9de11344e802dec
#
_cell.length_a   1.000
_cell.length_b   1.000
_cell.length_c   1.000
_cell.angle_alpha   90.00
_cell.angle_beta   90.00
_cell.angle_gamma   90.00
#
_symmetry.space_group_name_H-M   'P 1'
#
loop_
_entity.id
_entity.type
_entity.pdbx_description
1 polymer ?
#
loop_
_entity_poly.entity_id
_entity_poly.type
_entity_poly.pdbx_seq_one_letter_code
_entity_poly.pdbx_strand_id
1 'polypeptide(L)'
;MNDLRATLISIPKDAAAHPEANLEWWYCYAFINGSGGRRYALMISFFRVGELSRIKGHYLIYSLIRLDEPGFISRSYLDRSLFYHMTGLYLPSYFLFKPSDWQTWEQYGTLFKGKLPTPHSWIKDISMHSQPTAIQYGHAGITFIDDVSQQFTLHIDDPEVRVDLTFTPSKPLTAIDEQGTLNGLYYYSSTRNTITGHIHHEGGTDQVSGEGWFDHQWGRNYELLKGEGWNWFGLQLDDGRELLINQLHAAKSATTPSSPTAILILKDQASISINNIKMRPLRVWRSFQSGMSYPVEWYISIPDYQLELHVIPAFDNQEMLIIGPIRAIWEGACLVTGLDHSNNTPINGKGFVELAGFAKYAKA
;
A
#
# COMPACT_ATOMS: atom_id res chain seq x y z
N MET A 1 39.62 10.01 -5.36
CA MET A 1 39.01 9.08 -4.40
C MET A 1 37.61 8.84 -4.90
N ASN A 2 37.42 7.74 -5.65
CA ASN A 2 36.09 7.36 -6.16
C ASN A 2 35.30 6.80 -4.99
N ASP A 3 34.31 7.54 -4.61
CA ASP A 3 33.28 7.08 -3.67
C ASP A 3 32.42 6.01 -4.38
N LEU A 4 32.84 4.77 -4.21
CA LEU A 4 32.04 3.60 -4.58
C LEU A 4 30.86 3.52 -3.59
N ARG A 5 29.87 4.38 -3.75
CA ARG A 5 28.55 4.17 -3.15
C ARG A 5 27.97 2.97 -3.87
N ALA A 6 28.13 1.80 -3.27
CA ALA A 6 27.38 0.63 -3.67
C ALA A 6 25.91 1.00 -3.65
N THR A 7 25.20 0.82 -4.74
CA THR A 7 23.75 0.82 -4.77
C THR A 7 23.29 -0.18 -3.73
N LEU A 8 22.58 0.29 -2.69
CA LEU A 8 22.20 -0.55 -1.56
C LEU A 8 21.06 -1.51 -1.91
N ILE A 9 20.38 -1.27 -3.03
CA ILE A 9 19.34 -2.15 -3.58
C ILE A 9 19.93 -2.87 -4.81
N SER A 10 19.92 -4.19 -4.78
CA SER A 10 20.50 -5.07 -5.82
C SER A 10 19.49 -6.11 -6.29
N ILE A 11 18.92 -5.92 -7.48
CA ILE A 11 18.07 -6.91 -8.13
C ILE A 11 18.97 -7.92 -8.88
N PRO A 12 18.71 -9.23 -8.81
CA PRO A 12 17.48 -9.87 -8.27
C PRO A 12 17.49 -10.20 -6.77
N LYS A 13 18.61 -10.00 -6.08
CA LYS A 13 18.74 -10.40 -4.67
C LYS A 13 17.65 -9.81 -3.78
N ASP A 14 17.40 -8.51 -3.92
CA ASP A 14 16.48 -7.78 -3.08
C ASP A 14 15.01 -7.82 -3.59
N ALA A 15 14.69 -8.74 -4.53
CA ALA A 15 13.32 -9.12 -4.83
C ALA A 15 12.76 -10.08 -3.76
N ALA A 16 13.64 -10.89 -3.15
CA ALA A 16 13.29 -11.88 -2.15
C ALA A 16 13.10 -11.27 -0.75
N ALA A 17 12.58 -12.07 0.17
CA ALA A 17 12.36 -11.66 1.56
C ALA A 17 13.67 -11.46 2.34
N HIS A 18 13.71 -10.42 3.20
CA HIS A 18 14.86 -10.02 4.03
C HIS A 18 14.69 -10.50 5.47
N PRO A 19 15.33 -11.61 5.88
CA PRO A 19 15.15 -12.18 7.22
C PRO A 19 15.51 -11.22 8.37
N GLU A 20 16.46 -10.32 8.15
CA GLU A 20 16.95 -9.34 9.13
C GLU A 20 16.02 -8.14 9.32
N ALA A 21 15.15 -7.87 8.37
CA ALA A 21 14.15 -6.80 8.49
C ALA A 21 13.13 -7.13 9.59
N ASN A 22 12.75 -6.16 10.42
CA ASN A 22 11.64 -6.36 11.36
C ASN A 22 10.29 -6.02 10.75
N LEU A 23 10.31 -5.34 9.62
CA LEU A 23 9.13 -4.95 8.85
C LEU A 23 9.46 -5.04 7.36
N GLU A 24 8.59 -5.67 6.61
CA GLU A 24 8.73 -5.86 5.17
C GLU A 24 7.35 -6.01 4.55
N TRP A 25 7.14 -5.43 3.37
CA TRP A 25 5.91 -5.65 2.61
C TRP A 25 6.11 -5.54 1.11
N TRP A 26 5.27 -6.29 0.39
CA TRP A 26 5.08 -6.23 -1.05
C TRP A 26 3.66 -5.73 -1.30
N TYR A 27 3.55 -4.64 -2.00
CA TYR A 27 2.28 -3.98 -2.31
C TYR A 27 2.08 -3.92 -3.80
N CYS A 28 0.86 -4.20 -4.27
CA CYS A 28 0.48 -4.04 -5.66
C CYS A 28 -0.88 -3.37 -5.76
N TYR A 29 -1.03 -2.54 -6.77
CA TYR A 29 -2.36 -2.20 -7.26
C TYR A 29 -2.45 -2.36 -8.78
N ALA A 30 -3.68 -2.51 -9.30
CA ALA A 30 -3.97 -2.57 -10.74
C ALA A 30 -5.30 -1.89 -11.05
N PHE A 31 -5.35 -1.16 -12.14
CA PHE A 31 -6.57 -0.70 -12.81
C PHE A 31 -6.72 -1.47 -14.09
N ILE A 32 -7.78 -2.28 -14.19
CA ILE A 32 -7.96 -3.27 -15.25
C ILE A 32 -9.34 -3.22 -15.85
N ASN A 33 -9.38 -3.44 -17.17
CA ASN A 33 -10.61 -3.46 -17.96
C ASN A 33 -10.87 -4.89 -18.43
N GLY A 34 -12.04 -5.39 -18.16
CA GLY A 34 -12.50 -6.70 -18.62
C GLY A 34 -13.03 -6.65 -20.05
N SER A 35 -12.93 -7.77 -20.76
CA SER A 35 -13.47 -7.95 -22.11
C SER A 35 -14.98 -7.71 -22.22
N GLY A 36 -15.70 -7.88 -21.11
CA GLY A 36 -17.14 -7.56 -20.99
C GLY A 36 -17.44 -6.09 -20.74
N GLY A 37 -16.44 -5.20 -20.77
CA GLY A 37 -16.59 -3.76 -20.51
C GLY A 37 -16.59 -3.38 -19.02
N ARG A 38 -16.46 -4.34 -18.11
CA ARG A 38 -16.34 -4.07 -16.66
C ARG A 38 -14.98 -3.46 -16.35
N ARG A 39 -14.96 -2.53 -15.39
CA ARG A 39 -13.73 -1.90 -14.91
C ARG A 39 -13.51 -2.24 -13.45
N TYR A 40 -12.27 -2.61 -13.14
CA TYR A 40 -11.89 -3.01 -11.79
C TYR A 40 -10.66 -2.21 -11.32
N ALA A 41 -10.57 -2.04 -10.00
CA ALA A 41 -9.33 -1.71 -9.33
C ALA A 41 -9.06 -2.78 -8.27
N LEU A 42 -7.81 -3.24 -8.20
CA LEU A 42 -7.33 -4.22 -7.25
C LEU A 42 -6.20 -3.62 -6.44
N MET A 43 -6.19 -3.86 -5.14
CA MET A 43 -5.04 -3.64 -4.27
C MET A 43 -4.77 -4.90 -3.45
N ILE A 44 -3.49 -5.23 -3.26
CA ILE A 44 -3.06 -6.31 -2.37
C ILE A 44 -1.74 -5.95 -1.70
N SER A 45 -1.61 -6.28 -0.42
CA SER A 45 -0.38 -6.11 0.34
C SER A 45 -0.09 -7.32 1.20
N PHE A 46 1.14 -7.82 1.07
CA PHE A 46 1.71 -8.91 1.86
C PHE A 46 2.68 -8.31 2.88
N PHE A 47 2.33 -8.36 4.14
CA PHE A 47 3.18 -7.88 5.23
C PHE A 47 3.87 -9.03 5.95
N ARG A 48 5.10 -8.74 6.39
CA ARG A 48 5.92 -9.62 7.20
C ARG A 48 6.55 -8.83 8.33
N VAL A 49 6.33 -9.27 9.57
CA VAL A 49 6.73 -8.53 10.78
C VAL A 49 7.40 -9.44 11.80
N GLY A 50 8.36 -8.93 12.53
CA GLY A 50 8.96 -9.58 13.69
C GLY A 50 10.46 -9.37 13.81
N GLU A 51 10.95 -9.27 15.05
CA GLU A 51 12.36 -9.01 15.35
C GLU A 51 13.26 -10.22 15.05
N LEU A 52 12.77 -11.43 15.30
CA LEU A 52 13.57 -12.64 15.15
C LEU A 52 13.54 -13.10 13.69
N SER A 53 14.71 -13.33 13.10
CA SER A 53 14.84 -13.74 11.71
C SER A 53 14.12 -15.05 11.36
N ARG A 54 13.97 -15.94 12.36
CA ARG A 54 13.35 -17.27 12.19
C ARG A 54 11.86 -17.31 12.52
N ILE A 55 11.34 -16.28 13.21
CA ILE A 55 9.95 -16.23 13.66
C ILE A 55 9.37 -14.91 13.19
N LYS A 56 8.64 -14.96 12.10
CA LYS A 56 7.93 -13.81 11.53
C LYS A 56 6.44 -14.02 11.61
N GLY A 57 5.72 -12.92 11.77
CA GLY A 57 4.28 -12.86 11.60
C GLY A 57 3.92 -12.35 10.22
N HIS A 58 2.80 -12.81 9.66
CA HIS A 58 2.38 -12.50 8.31
C HIS A 58 0.96 -11.95 8.31
N TYR A 59 0.77 -10.90 7.51
CA TYR A 59 -0.52 -10.24 7.37
C TYR A 59 -0.79 -9.97 5.90
N LEU A 60 -2.00 -10.28 5.45
CA LEU A 60 -2.45 -10.10 4.08
C LEU A 60 -3.69 -9.23 4.09
N ILE A 61 -3.68 -8.18 3.28
CA ILE A 61 -4.87 -7.40 2.96
C ILE A 61 -5.02 -7.30 1.45
N TYR A 62 -6.23 -7.35 0.97
CA TYR A 62 -6.54 -7.02 -0.42
C TYR A 62 -7.96 -6.49 -0.57
N SER A 63 -8.16 -5.74 -1.64
CA SER A 63 -9.48 -5.26 -2.05
C SER A 63 -9.67 -5.41 -3.56
N LEU A 64 -10.88 -5.79 -3.95
CA LEU A 64 -11.33 -5.73 -5.34
C LEU A 64 -12.51 -4.77 -5.43
N ILE A 65 -12.37 -3.77 -6.27
CA ILE A 65 -13.31 -2.68 -6.48
C ILE A 65 -13.88 -2.81 -7.89
N ARG A 66 -15.20 -2.75 -8.01
CA ARG A 66 -15.88 -2.55 -9.31
C ARG A 66 -16.09 -1.06 -9.51
N LEU A 67 -15.46 -0.50 -10.54
CA LEU A 67 -15.49 0.94 -10.79
C LEU A 67 -16.79 1.41 -11.49
N ASP A 68 -17.50 0.50 -12.12
CA ASP A 68 -18.76 0.80 -12.83
C ASP A 68 -19.99 0.68 -11.95
N GLU A 69 -19.88 -0.04 -10.85
CA GLU A 69 -20.97 -0.25 -9.88
C GLU A 69 -20.37 -0.10 -8.47
N PRO A 70 -21.10 0.47 -7.52
CA PRO A 70 -20.63 0.52 -6.13
C PRO A 70 -20.44 -0.90 -5.58
N GLY A 71 -19.23 -1.44 -5.69
CA GLY A 71 -18.87 -2.77 -5.22
C GLY A 71 -17.46 -2.80 -4.70
N PHE A 72 -17.33 -3.10 -3.39
CA PHE A 72 -16.05 -3.16 -2.69
C PHE A 72 -15.99 -4.43 -1.87
N ILE A 73 -15.08 -5.32 -2.26
CA ILE A 73 -14.74 -6.51 -1.50
C ILE A 73 -13.40 -6.26 -0.85
N SER A 74 -13.33 -6.31 0.47
CA SER A 74 -12.09 -6.21 1.22
C SER A 74 -11.87 -7.43 2.10
N ARG A 75 -10.62 -7.83 2.25
CA ARG A 75 -10.21 -8.99 3.04
C ARG A 75 -8.98 -8.66 3.88
N SER A 76 -8.93 -9.28 5.03
CA SER A 76 -7.87 -9.10 6.01
C SER A 76 -7.57 -10.43 6.70
N TYR A 77 -6.33 -10.90 6.57
CA TYR A 77 -5.90 -12.21 7.08
C TYR A 77 -4.61 -12.06 7.86
N LEU A 78 -4.44 -12.89 8.89
CA LEU A 78 -3.20 -12.99 9.64
C LEU A 78 -2.88 -14.43 10.01
N ASP A 79 -1.61 -14.70 10.21
CA ASP A 79 -1.17 -16.00 10.70
C ASP A 79 -1.15 -16.10 12.22
N ARG A 80 -0.95 -17.32 12.72
CA ARG A 80 -0.85 -17.56 14.16
C ARG A 80 0.39 -16.92 14.77
N SER A 81 1.48 -16.81 14.01
CA SER A 81 2.72 -16.20 14.47
C SER A 81 2.50 -14.72 14.78
N LEU A 82 1.88 -13.98 13.86
CA LEU A 82 1.53 -12.58 14.09
C LEU A 82 0.56 -12.42 15.27
N PHE A 83 -0.44 -13.30 15.36
CA PHE A 83 -1.38 -13.30 16.46
C PHE A 83 -0.67 -13.41 17.82
N TYR A 84 0.29 -14.33 17.98
CA TYR A 84 1.06 -14.46 19.21
C TYR A 84 1.97 -13.27 19.48
N HIS A 85 2.61 -12.69 18.45
CA HIS A 85 3.39 -11.47 18.61
C HIS A 85 2.52 -10.29 19.05
N MET A 86 1.32 -10.14 18.46
CA MET A 86 0.38 -9.08 18.82
C MET A 86 -0.11 -9.23 20.26
N THR A 87 -0.54 -10.43 20.65
CA THR A 87 -1.14 -10.68 21.97
C THR A 87 -0.12 -10.77 23.08
N GLY A 88 1.05 -11.37 22.83
CA GLY A 88 2.04 -11.67 23.88
C GLY A 88 3.08 -10.57 24.09
N LEU A 89 3.36 -9.75 23.08
CA LEU A 89 4.44 -8.77 23.15
C LEU A 89 3.99 -7.35 22.75
N TYR A 90 3.46 -7.22 21.54
CA TYR A 90 3.25 -5.90 20.95
C TYR A 90 2.16 -5.08 21.67
N LEU A 91 0.94 -5.60 21.76
CA LEU A 91 -0.16 -4.88 22.41
C LEU A 91 0.08 -4.63 23.91
N PRO A 92 0.60 -5.60 24.71
CA PRO A 92 1.00 -5.32 26.07
C PRO A 92 2.00 -4.16 26.17
N SER A 93 3.03 -4.14 25.33
CA SER A 93 4.01 -3.05 25.30
C SER A 93 3.38 -1.72 24.86
N TYR A 94 2.51 -1.73 23.85
CA TYR A 94 1.77 -0.56 23.41
C TYR A 94 0.96 0.09 24.54
N PHE A 95 0.27 -0.71 25.35
CA PHE A 95 -0.55 -0.19 26.44
C PHE A 95 0.25 0.41 27.61
N LEU A 96 1.55 0.10 27.74
CA LEU A 96 2.41 0.82 28.68
C LEU A 96 2.55 2.29 28.33
N PHE A 97 2.50 2.63 27.03
CA PHE A 97 2.63 3.99 26.52
C PHE A 97 1.28 4.66 26.24
N LYS A 98 0.25 3.86 25.95
CA LYS A 98 -1.09 4.35 25.56
C LYS A 98 -2.21 3.61 26.32
N PRO A 99 -2.25 3.70 27.67
CA PRO A 99 -3.21 2.92 28.47
C PRO A 99 -4.67 3.35 28.26
N SER A 100 -4.92 4.55 27.73
CA SER A 100 -6.28 5.08 27.52
C SER A 100 -6.88 4.78 26.16
N ASP A 101 -6.20 3.99 25.31
CA ASP A 101 -6.73 3.61 23.99
C ASP A 101 -7.72 2.44 24.10
N TRP A 102 -8.95 2.74 24.55
CA TRP A 102 -10.00 1.75 24.79
C TRP A 102 -10.37 0.93 23.56
N GLN A 103 -10.22 1.47 22.37
CA GLN A 103 -10.58 0.77 21.14
C GLN A 103 -9.58 -0.32 20.79
N THR A 104 -8.29 -0.04 21.00
CA THR A 104 -7.27 -1.07 20.87
C THR A 104 -7.39 -2.10 22.02
N TRP A 105 -7.82 -1.68 23.22
CA TRP A 105 -8.15 -2.61 24.30
C TRP A 105 -9.29 -3.57 23.95
N GLU A 106 -10.32 -3.11 23.26
CA GLU A 106 -11.45 -3.95 22.83
C GLU A 106 -11.00 -5.03 21.83
N GLN A 107 -10.18 -4.64 20.84
CA GLN A 107 -9.54 -5.59 19.93
C GLN A 107 -8.68 -6.60 20.70
N TYR A 108 -7.84 -6.12 21.62
CA TYR A 108 -6.97 -6.96 22.43
C TYR A 108 -7.76 -7.96 23.27
N GLY A 109 -8.85 -7.53 23.87
CA GLY A 109 -9.75 -8.41 24.64
C GLY A 109 -10.33 -9.55 23.79
N THR A 110 -10.59 -9.29 22.48
CA THR A 110 -11.04 -10.33 21.55
C THR A 110 -9.91 -11.28 21.18
N LEU A 111 -8.73 -10.74 20.89
CA LEU A 111 -7.53 -11.52 20.60
C LEU A 111 -7.10 -12.37 21.80
N PHE A 112 -7.14 -11.81 23.00
CA PHE A 112 -6.78 -12.52 24.25
C PHE A 112 -7.68 -13.74 24.52
N LYS A 113 -8.92 -13.73 24.03
CA LYS A 113 -9.83 -14.88 24.03
C LYS A 113 -9.53 -15.91 22.94
N GLY A 114 -8.44 -15.75 22.19
CA GLY A 114 -8.06 -16.61 21.07
C GLY A 114 -8.92 -16.44 19.82
N LYS A 115 -9.66 -15.34 19.71
CA LYS A 115 -10.56 -15.04 18.56
C LYS A 115 -10.01 -13.89 17.72
N LEU A 116 -10.32 -13.91 16.44
CA LEU A 116 -10.09 -12.77 15.57
C LEU A 116 -11.32 -11.86 15.59
N PRO A 117 -11.14 -10.53 15.68
CA PRO A 117 -12.23 -9.61 15.45
C PRO A 117 -12.67 -9.65 13.97
N THR A 118 -13.98 -9.54 13.72
CA THR A 118 -14.50 -9.43 12.34
C THR A 118 -13.98 -8.13 11.69
N PRO A 119 -13.56 -8.14 10.41
CA PRO A 119 -13.74 -9.19 9.39
C PRO A 119 -12.52 -10.12 9.21
N HIS A 120 -11.61 -10.20 10.17
CA HIS A 120 -10.33 -10.89 10.02
C HIS A 120 -10.48 -12.42 9.98
N SER A 121 -9.61 -13.06 9.21
CA SER A 121 -9.55 -14.51 9.04
C SER A 121 -8.12 -15.03 9.16
N TRP A 122 -7.95 -16.36 9.27
CA TRP A 122 -6.65 -16.99 9.43
C TRP A 122 -6.00 -17.25 8.07
N ILE A 123 -4.72 -16.88 7.95
CA ILE A 123 -3.85 -17.41 6.89
C ILE A 123 -3.40 -18.81 7.31
N LYS A 124 -3.43 -19.72 6.35
CA LYS A 124 -2.83 -21.06 6.45
C LYS A 124 -1.72 -21.16 5.40
N ASP A 125 -0.74 -22.01 5.67
CA ASP A 125 0.27 -22.43 4.67
C ASP A 125 1.03 -21.24 4.03
N ILE A 126 1.92 -20.67 4.82
CA ILE A 126 2.81 -19.60 4.33
C ILE A 126 4.09 -20.23 3.79
N SER A 127 4.47 -19.84 2.59
CA SER A 127 5.77 -20.20 2.02
C SER A 127 6.40 -19.02 1.30
N MET A 128 7.73 -18.98 1.35
CA MET A 128 8.54 -17.99 0.65
C MET A 128 9.75 -18.69 0.03
N HIS A 129 10.04 -18.34 -1.20
CA HIS A 129 11.18 -18.83 -1.95
C HIS A 129 11.98 -17.64 -2.50
N SER A 130 13.29 -17.81 -2.63
CA SER A 130 14.17 -16.73 -3.11
C SER A 130 14.61 -16.91 -4.56
N GLN A 131 14.41 -18.11 -5.14
CA GLN A 131 14.83 -18.39 -6.53
C GLN A 131 13.95 -19.51 -7.14
N PRO A 132 13.00 -19.20 -8.05
CA PRO A 132 12.51 -17.85 -8.30
C PRO A 132 11.84 -17.27 -7.05
N THR A 133 11.84 -15.97 -6.93
CA THR A 133 11.16 -15.29 -5.80
C THR A 133 9.67 -15.61 -5.84
N ALA A 134 9.17 -16.15 -4.74
CA ALA A 134 7.75 -16.43 -4.58
C ALA A 134 7.32 -16.19 -3.14
N ILE A 135 6.15 -15.58 -2.99
CA ILE A 135 5.54 -15.22 -1.71
C ILE A 135 4.13 -15.76 -1.74
N GLN A 136 3.83 -16.72 -0.87
CA GLN A 136 2.53 -17.37 -0.81
C GLN A 136 1.95 -17.26 0.59
N TYR A 137 0.78 -16.61 0.71
CA TYR A 137 0.02 -16.47 1.95
C TYR A 137 -1.35 -17.14 1.79
N GLY A 138 -1.38 -18.44 2.05
CA GLY A 138 -2.58 -19.25 1.91
C GLY A 138 -3.09 -19.26 0.45
N HIS A 139 -4.21 -18.59 0.20
CA HIS A 139 -4.91 -18.54 -1.09
C HIS A 139 -4.45 -17.40 -2.02
N ALA A 140 -3.49 -16.60 -1.60
CA ALA A 140 -2.99 -15.50 -2.42
C ALA A 140 -1.46 -15.50 -2.46
N GLY A 141 -0.88 -15.11 -3.60
CA GLY A 141 0.57 -15.08 -3.73
C GLY A 141 1.07 -14.33 -4.95
N ILE A 142 2.37 -14.01 -4.90
CA ILE A 142 3.15 -13.46 -6.00
C ILE A 142 4.24 -14.47 -6.35
N THR A 143 4.44 -14.72 -7.65
CA THR A 143 5.55 -15.55 -8.14
C THR A 143 6.26 -14.82 -9.27
N PHE A 144 7.52 -14.49 -9.08
CA PHE A 144 8.32 -13.89 -10.12
C PHE A 144 8.62 -14.91 -11.22
N ILE A 145 8.31 -14.54 -12.46
CA ILE A 145 8.63 -15.32 -13.67
C ILE A 145 10.09 -15.08 -14.02
N ASP A 146 10.53 -13.84 -13.85
CA ASP A 146 11.91 -13.41 -14.05
C ASP A 146 12.27 -12.39 -12.98
N ASP A 147 13.12 -12.80 -12.05
CA ASP A 147 13.58 -11.95 -10.94
C ASP A 147 14.39 -10.73 -11.41
N VAL A 148 15.00 -10.78 -12.60
CA VAL A 148 15.81 -9.66 -13.13
C VAL A 148 14.92 -8.59 -13.73
N SER A 149 13.98 -8.96 -14.59
CA SER A 149 13.03 -8.02 -15.17
C SER A 149 11.89 -7.65 -14.23
N GLN A 150 11.78 -8.32 -13.09
CA GLN A 150 10.71 -8.16 -12.11
C GLN A 150 9.31 -8.41 -12.68
N GLN A 151 9.21 -9.26 -13.70
CA GLN A 151 7.93 -9.77 -14.17
C GLN A 151 7.41 -10.83 -13.22
N PHE A 152 6.17 -10.72 -12.78
CA PHE A 152 5.57 -11.66 -11.85
C PHE A 152 4.10 -11.95 -12.13
N THR A 153 3.61 -13.07 -11.62
CA THR A 153 2.19 -13.38 -11.53
C THR A 153 1.68 -13.11 -10.13
N LEU A 154 0.48 -12.57 -10.05
CA LEU A 154 -0.31 -12.41 -8.84
C LEU A 154 -1.52 -13.32 -8.96
N HIS A 155 -1.78 -14.15 -7.96
CA HIS A 155 -3.02 -14.92 -7.88
C HIS A 155 -3.74 -14.71 -6.55
N ILE A 156 -5.05 -14.76 -6.58
CA ILE A 156 -5.96 -14.82 -5.44
C ILE A 156 -7.01 -15.89 -5.74
N ASP A 157 -7.17 -16.86 -4.86
CA ASP A 157 -8.18 -17.92 -4.97
C ASP A 157 -9.07 -17.92 -3.71
N ASP A 158 -9.80 -16.84 -3.51
CA ASP A 158 -10.81 -16.67 -2.46
C ASP A 158 -12.20 -16.98 -3.04
N PRO A 159 -13.15 -17.49 -2.25
CA PRO A 159 -14.52 -17.78 -2.74
C PRO A 159 -15.21 -16.63 -3.45
N GLU A 160 -14.95 -15.39 -3.06
CA GLU A 160 -15.55 -14.19 -3.65
C GLU A 160 -14.64 -13.42 -4.60
N VAL A 161 -13.31 -13.66 -4.51
CA VAL A 161 -12.30 -12.97 -5.32
C VAL A 161 -11.33 -14.00 -5.91
N ARG A 162 -11.49 -14.30 -7.18
CA ARG A 162 -10.54 -15.15 -7.90
C ARG A 162 -9.92 -14.36 -9.03
N VAL A 163 -8.60 -14.18 -8.95
CA VAL A 163 -7.83 -13.30 -9.82
C VAL A 163 -6.52 -13.96 -10.19
N ASP A 164 -6.18 -13.94 -11.48
CA ASP A 164 -4.89 -14.38 -12.02
C ASP A 164 -4.37 -13.27 -12.94
N LEU A 165 -3.35 -12.55 -12.49
CA LEU A 165 -2.79 -11.41 -13.22
C LEU A 165 -1.28 -11.59 -13.44
N THR A 166 -0.80 -11.13 -14.58
CA THR A 166 0.63 -10.97 -14.86
C THR A 166 0.97 -9.50 -14.87
N PHE A 167 1.97 -9.12 -14.09
CA PHE A 167 2.56 -7.80 -14.03
C PHE A 167 3.85 -7.80 -14.84
N THR A 168 3.91 -6.99 -15.88
CA THR A 168 5.11 -6.82 -16.72
C THR A 168 5.56 -5.37 -16.64
N PRO A 169 6.72 -5.08 -16.03
CA PRO A 169 7.24 -3.72 -15.95
C PRO A 169 7.37 -3.09 -17.34
N SER A 170 6.78 -1.92 -17.52
CA SER A 170 6.90 -1.12 -18.75
C SER A 170 7.88 0.04 -18.62
N LYS A 171 8.43 0.22 -17.41
CA LYS A 171 9.53 1.12 -17.08
C LYS A 171 10.55 0.40 -16.19
N PRO A 172 11.82 0.85 -16.15
CA PRO A 172 12.77 0.37 -15.14
C PRO A 172 12.28 0.62 -13.73
N LEU A 173 12.81 -0.18 -12.81
CA LEU A 173 12.56 0.00 -11.39
C LEU A 173 13.08 1.37 -10.93
N THR A 174 12.31 2.02 -10.07
CA THR A 174 12.71 3.27 -9.44
C THR A 174 13.11 2.99 -8.00
N ALA A 175 14.35 3.23 -7.66
CA ALA A 175 14.77 3.25 -6.27
C ALA A 175 14.22 4.52 -5.60
N ILE A 176 13.40 4.32 -4.58
CA ILE A 176 12.75 5.40 -3.83
C ILE A 176 13.62 5.81 -2.65
N ASP A 177 14.12 4.83 -1.91
CA ASP A 177 15.10 5.03 -0.83
C ASP A 177 16.13 3.90 -0.80
N GLU A 178 17.26 4.15 -1.42
CA GLU A 178 18.37 3.19 -1.48
C GLU A 178 19.19 3.13 -0.18
N GLN A 179 19.02 4.10 0.72
CA GLN A 179 19.85 4.25 1.90
C GLN A 179 19.11 3.96 3.21
N GLY A 180 17.79 3.67 3.12
CA GLY A 180 16.96 3.50 4.30
C GLY A 180 16.84 4.80 5.13
N THR A 181 16.95 5.95 4.48
CA THR A 181 16.90 7.27 5.14
C THR A 181 15.47 7.68 5.48
N LEU A 182 14.49 7.15 4.74
CA LEU A 182 13.07 7.28 5.02
C LEU A 182 12.67 6.22 6.05
N ASN A 183 12.79 6.57 7.33
CA ASN A 183 12.35 5.73 8.44
C ASN A 183 13.09 4.37 8.59
N GLY A 184 14.30 4.23 8.10
CA GLY A 184 15.07 2.99 8.19
C GLY A 184 14.59 1.90 7.23
N LEU A 185 13.84 2.26 6.18
CA LEU A 185 13.31 1.34 5.19
C LEU A 185 13.95 1.55 3.83
N TYR A 186 14.48 0.49 3.26
CA TYR A 186 14.82 0.41 1.84
C TYR A 186 13.54 0.32 1.03
N TYR A 187 13.51 0.94 -0.14
CA TYR A 187 12.29 1.03 -0.94
C TYR A 187 12.58 1.13 -2.43
N TYR A 188 11.98 0.25 -3.21
CA TYR A 188 11.92 0.39 -4.66
C TYR A 188 10.51 0.15 -5.19
N SER A 189 10.22 0.72 -6.35
CA SER A 189 8.93 0.62 -7.03
C SER A 189 9.10 0.24 -8.50
N SER A 190 8.18 -0.58 -8.99
CA SER A 190 7.83 -0.68 -10.40
C SER A 190 6.59 0.17 -10.64
N THR A 191 6.80 1.44 -10.98
CA THR A 191 5.75 2.46 -10.97
C THR A 191 4.75 2.35 -12.12
N ARG A 192 5.07 1.55 -13.15
CA ARG A 192 4.17 1.25 -14.25
C ARG A 192 4.41 -0.16 -14.77
N ASN A 193 3.38 -0.98 -14.66
CA ASN A 193 3.35 -2.33 -15.20
C ASN A 193 2.20 -2.46 -16.18
N THR A 194 2.41 -3.15 -17.28
CA THR A 194 1.32 -3.67 -18.11
C THR A 194 0.73 -4.88 -17.41
N ILE A 195 -0.58 -4.90 -17.27
CA ILE A 195 -1.32 -6.00 -16.63
C ILE A 195 -2.10 -6.76 -17.68
N THR A 196 -2.02 -8.09 -17.61
CA THR A 196 -2.88 -9.02 -18.37
C THR A 196 -3.30 -10.17 -17.48
N GLY A 197 -4.45 -10.79 -17.77
CA GLY A 197 -4.89 -11.96 -16.98
C GLY A 197 -6.39 -12.15 -16.99
N HIS A 198 -6.89 -12.68 -15.88
CA HIS A 198 -8.30 -13.06 -15.74
C HIS A 198 -8.84 -12.70 -14.36
N ILE A 199 -10.12 -12.31 -14.32
CA ILE A 199 -10.93 -12.21 -13.11
C ILE A 199 -12.12 -13.14 -13.27
N HIS A 200 -12.32 -14.02 -12.27
CA HIS A 200 -13.46 -14.90 -12.21
C HIS A 200 -14.55 -14.28 -11.34
N HIS A 201 -15.79 -14.41 -11.77
CA HIS A 201 -16.99 -13.95 -11.08
C HIS A 201 -18.14 -14.91 -11.31
N GLU A 202 -19.27 -14.76 -10.62
CA GLU A 202 -20.42 -15.68 -10.74
C GLU A 202 -20.95 -15.83 -12.18
N GLY A 203 -20.82 -14.80 -13.01
CA GLY A 203 -21.24 -14.81 -14.41
C GLY A 203 -20.22 -15.37 -15.41
N GLY A 204 -19.03 -15.83 -14.95
CA GLY A 204 -18.00 -16.38 -15.81
C GLY A 204 -16.61 -15.82 -15.54
N THR A 205 -15.80 -15.70 -16.58
CA THR A 205 -14.42 -15.21 -16.52
C THR A 205 -14.22 -14.05 -17.47
N ASP A 206 -13.78 -12.91 -16.97
CA ASP A 206 -13.32 -11.79 -17.79
C ASP A 206 -11.83 -11.94 -18.07
N GLN A 207 -11.45 -11.93 -19.34
CA GLN A 207 -10.08 -11.59 -19.71
C GLN A 207 -9.86 -10.11 -19.47
N VAL A 208 -8.79 -9.75 -18.77
CA VAL A 208 -8.54 -8.37 -18.34
C VAL A 208 -7.18 -7.87 -18.82
N SER A 209 -7.11 -6.55 -19.03
CA SER A 209 -5.86 -5.84 -19.30
C SER A 209 -5.90 -4.45 -18.68
N GLY A 210 -4.72 -3.90 -18.42
CA GLY A 210 -4.62 -2.57 -17.82
C GLY A 210 -3.22 -2.19 -17.38
N GLU A 211 -3.14 -1.36 -16.37
CA GLU A 211 -1.90 -0.88 -15.79
C GLU A 211 -1.90 -1.06 -14.26
N GLY A 212 -0.72 -1.21 -13.68
CA GLY A 212 -0.57 -1.38 -12.25
C GLY A 212 0.76 -0.87 -11.73
N TRP A 213 0.89 -0.97 -10.43
CA TRP A 213 2.03 -0.53 -9.62
C TRP A 213 2.49 -1.66 -8.71
N PHE A 214 3.77 -1.72 -8.42
CA PHE A 214 4.34 -2.63 -7.44
C PHE A 214 5.37 -1.90 -6.58
N ASP A 215 5.30 -2.13 -5.27
CA ASP A 215 6.23 -1.64 -4.27
C ASP A 215 6.82 -2.77 -3.46
N HIS A 216 8.10 -2.66 -3.11
CA HIS A 216 8.73 -3.49 -2.12
C HIS A 216 9.51 -2.62 -1.14
N GLN A 217 9.17 -2.75 0.14
CA GLN A 217 9.85 -2.06 1.23
C GLN A 217 10.26 -3.02 2.33
N TRP A 218 11.46 -2.83 2.88
CA TRP A 218 11.94 -3.63 4.00
C TRP A 218 12.95 -2.85 4.85
N GLY A 219 13.10 -3.24 6.10
CA GLY A 219 14.10 -2.65 6.98
C GLY A 219 13.78 -2.78 8.45
N ARG A 220 14.33 -1.86 9.24
CA ARG A 220 14.05 -1.77 10.67
C ARG A 220 13.34 -0.47 10.98
N ASN A 221 12.04 -0.58 11.21
CA ASN A 221 11.20 0.55 11.57
C ASN A 221 10.38 0.24 12.83
N TYR A 222 10.40 1.16 13.79
CA TYR A 222 9.67 1.05 15.05
C TYR A 222 8.57 2.12 15.19
N GLU A 223 8.57 3.14 14.33
CA GLU A 223 7.59 4.24 14.39
C GLU A 223 6.20 3.76 13.96
N LEU A 224 6.12 2.95 12.90
CA LEU A 224 4.86 2.31 12.48
C LEU A 224 4.28 1.42 13.58
N LEU A 225 5.15 0.77 14.37
CA LEU A 225 4.74 -0.03 15.51
C LEU A 225 4.20 0.83 16.67
N LYS A 226 4.50 2.13 16.73
CA LYS A 226 3.93 3.06 17.71
C LYS A 226 2.52 3.53 17.34
N GLY A 227 1.99 3.09 16.19
CA GLY A 227 0.68 3.49 15.69
C GLY A 227 0.68 4.90 15.11
N GLU A 228 1.83 5.37 14.60
CA GLU A 228 1.91 6.58 13.81
C GLU A 228 1.32 6.33 12.42
N GLY A 229 0.64 7.31 11.89
CA GLY A 229 -0.04 7.21 10.61
C GLY A 229 0.76 7.79 9.46
N TRP A 230 0.27 7.57 8.26
CA TRP A 230 0.85 8.11 7.04
C TRP A 230 -0.20 8.39 5.98
N ASN A 231 0.16 9.22 5.01
CA ASN A 231 -0.49 9.37 3.73
C ASN A 231 0.48 8.90 2.67
N TRP A 232 0.07 7.95 1.84
CA TRP A 232 0.82 7.50 0.67
C TRP A 232 -0.02 7.69 -0.59
N PHE A 233 0.62 8.09 -1.69
CA PHE A 233 -0.02 8.28 -3.00
C PHE A 233 0.88 7.65 -4.05
N GLY A 234 0.35 6.71 -4.82
CA GLY A 234 0.95 6.17 -6.02
C GLY A 234 0.07 6.52 -7.21
N LEU A 235 0.45 7.55 -7.96
CA LEU A 235 -0.36 8.10 -9.05
C LEU A 235 0.31 7.88 -10.40
N GLN A 236 -0.43 7.36 -11.36
CA GLN A 236 -0.03 7.20 -12.76
C GLN A 236 -0.77 8.23 -13.61
N LEU A 237 -0.03 9.13 -14.24
CA LEU A 237 -0.60 10.15 -15.13
C LEU A 237 -0.66 9.61 -16.58
N ASP A 238 -1.67 10.03 -17.32
CA ASP A 238 -1.92 9.55 -18.70
C ASP A 238 -0.85 10.03 -19.71
N ASP A 239 -0.09 11.07 -19.32
CA ASP A 239 1.04 11.57 -20.11
C ASP A 239 2.32 10.75 -19.95
N GLY A 240 2.29 9.70 -19.12
CA GLY A 240 3.39 8.79 -18.89
C GLY A 240 4.31 9.18 -17.75
N ARG A 241 3.97 10.18 -16.94
CA ARG A 241 4.61 10.49 -15.64
C ARG A 241 3.96 9.70 -14.53
N GLU A 242 4.70 9.45 -13.43
CA GLU A 242 4.15 8.96 -12.18
C GLU A 242 4.57 9.88 -11.02
N LEU A 243 3.72 9.94 -10.00
CA LEU A 243 3.98 10.72 -8.79
C LEU A 243 3.79 9.81 -7.57
N LEU A 244 4.86 9.63 -6.82
CA LEU A 244 4.85 9.00 -5.51
C LEU A 244 4.95 10.09 -4.44
N ILE A 245 4.05 10.05 -3.46
CA ILE A 245 4.09 10.96 -2.31
C ILE A 245 4.00 10.14 -1.03
N ASN A 246 4.85 10.46 -0.08
CA ASN A 246 4.82 9.91 1.27
C ASN A 246 4.85 11.04 2.30
N GLN A 247 3.93 10.99 3.26
CA GLN A 247 3.86 11.94 4.35
C GLN A 247 3.55 11.20 5.65
N LEU A 248 4.48 11.18 6.57
CA LEU A 248 4.22 10.67 7.91
C LEU A 248 3.40 11.69 8.71
N HIS A 249 2.49 11.20 9.53
CA HIS A 249 1.84 12.05 10.50
C HIS A 249 2.85 12.43 11.58
N ALA A 250 2.88 13.71 11.91
CA ALA A 250 3.70 14.17 13.02
C ALA A 250 3.25 13.48 14.32
N ALA A 251 4.19 13.06 15.14
CA ALA A 251 3.89 12.62 16.49
C ALA A 251 3.00 13.67 17.18
N LYS A 252 2.03 13.25 17.99
CA LYS A 252 1.07 14.18 18.68
C LYS A 252 1.75 15.29 19.48
N SER A 253 3.05 15.15 19.75
CA SER A 253 3.89 16.16 20.42
C SER A 253 4.54 17.16 19.46
N ALA A 254 4.51 16.93 18.15
CA ALA A 254 5.11 17.84 17.19
C ALA A 254 4.16 19.01 16.88
N THR A 255 4.68 20.20 16.90
CA THR A 255 3.91 21.44 16.63
C THR A 255 3.63 21.68 15.15
N THR A 256 4.30 20.95 14.27
CA THR A 256 4.15 21.06 12.81
C THR A 256 3.95 19.68 12.18
N PRO A 257 3.03 19.53 11.19
CA PRO A 257 2.96 18.33 10.39
C PRO A 257 4.30 18.05 9.70
N SER A 258 4.64 16.77 9.49
CA SER A 258 5.81 16.44 8.67
C SER A 258 5.58 16.92 7.24
N SER A 259 6.62 17.50 6.64
CA SER A 259 6.56 17.87 5.22
C SER A 259 6.42 16.59 4.39
N PRO A 260 5.55 16.58 3.37
CA PRO A 260 5.49 15.47 2.44
C PRO A 260 6.80 15.37 1.66
N THR A 261 7.24 14.15 1.40
CA THR A 261 8.28 13.84 0.42
C THR A 261 7.62 13.32 -0.85
N ALA A 262 8.10 13.75 -2.00
CA ALA A 262 7.56 13.29 -3.26
C ALA A 262 8.66 12.98 -4.27
N ILE A 263 8.39 12.02 -5.15
CA ILE A 263 9.22 11.67 -6.28
C ILE A 263 8.34 11.74 -7.53
N LEU A 264 8.77 12.55 -8.48
CA LEU A 264 8.18 12.62 -9.81
C LEU A 264 9.03 11.76 -10.74
N ILE A 265 8.44 10.72 -11.31
CA ILE A 265 9.05 9.88 -12.33
C ILE A 265 8.62 10.40 -13.68
N LEU A 266 9.58 10.83 -14.48
CA LEU A 266 9.32 11.41 -15.79
C LEU A 266 9.05 10.32 -16.83
N LYS A 267 8.53 10.74 -17.98
CA LYS A 267 8.24 9.84 -19.10
C LYS A 267 9.50 9.15 -19.64
N ASP A 268 10.64 9.82 -19.59
CA ASP A 268 11.97 9.30 -19.95
C ASP A 268 12.64 8.47 -18.84
N GLN A 269 11.89 8.19 -17.77
CA GLN A 269 12.28 7.35 -16.62
C GLN A 269 13.21 8.01 -15.61
N ALA A 270 13.60 9.26 -15.78
CA ALA A 270 14.30 9.99 -14.75
C ALA A 270 13.41 10.20 -13.53
N SER A 271 13.93 9.93 -12.34
CA SER A 271 13.24 10.20 -11.06
C SER A 271 13.79 11.48 -10.44
N ILE A 272 12.89 12.31 -9.94
CA ILE A 272 13.22 13.61 -9.38
C ILE A 272 12.57 13.75 -8.01
N SER A 273 13.40 14.01 -6.99
CA SER A 273 12.91 14.32 -5.66
C SER A 273 12.30 15.72 -5.64
N ILE A 274 11.07 15.83 -5.16
CA ILE A 274 10.31 17.07 -5.07
C ILE A 274 10.34 17.57 -3.64
N ASN A 275 10.93 18.74 -3.42
CA ASN A 275 11.01 19.37 -2.11
C ASN A 275 9.93 20.45 -1.91
N ASN A 276 9.38 20.99 -2.99
CA ASN A 276 8.36 22.04 -2.96
C ASN A 276 7.03 21.47 -3.44
N ILE A 277 6.37 20.72 -2.57
CA ILE A 277 5.03 20.18 -2.81
C ILE A 277 4.05 20.76 -1.81
N LYS A 278 2.87 21.14 -2.27
CA LYS A 278 1.77 21.63 -1.44
C LYS A 278 0.59 20.70 -1.57
N MET A 279 0.12 20.19 -0.44
CA MET A 279 -1.02 19.29 -0.37
C MET A 279 -2.11 19.92 0.50
N ARG A 280 -3.34 19.90 0.02
CA ARG A 280 -4.49 20.42 0.77
C ARG A 280 -5.67 19.45 0.61
N PRO A 281 -6.19 18.91 1.73
CA PRO A 281 -7.44 18.15 1.68
C PRO A 281 -8.60 19.07 1.28
N LEU A 282 -9.44 18.59 0.39
CA LEU A 282 -10.63 19.31 -0.09
C LEU A 282 -11.90 18.77 0.56
N ARG A 283 -11.94 17.48 0.85
CA ARG A 283 -13.10 16.83 1.42
C ARG A 283 -12.68 15.72 2.40
N VAL A 284 -13.44 15.60 3.48
CA VAL A 284 -13.27 14.57 4.50
C VAL A 284 -14.49 13.65 4.48
N TRP A 285 -14.26 12.35 4.44
CA TRP A 285 -15.28 11.33 4.61
C TRP A 285 -15.15 10.68 5.99
N ARG A 286 -16.29 10.35 6.60
CA ARG A 286 -16.34 9.67 7.89
C ARG A 286 -16.87 8.26 7.71
N SER A 287 -16.10 7.27 8.16
CA SER A 287 -16.51 5.88 8.19
C SER A 287 -17.60 5.65 9.23
N PHE A 288 -18.67 4.98 8.82
CA PHE A 288 -19.69 4.48 9.74
C PHE A 288 -19.21 3.24 10.51
N GLN A 289 -18.26 2.49 9.97
CA GLN A 289 -17.77 1.24 10.54
C GLN A 289 -16.76 1.50 11.67
N SER A 290 -15.73 2.28 11.42
CA SER A 290 -14.69 2.60 12.40
C SER A 290 -14.95 3.90 13.17
N GLY A 291 -15.77 4.80 12.61
CA GLY A 291 -15.97 6.17 13.07
C GLY A 291 -14.79 7.10 12.78
N MET A 292 -13.78 6.64 12.04
CA MET A 292 -12.64 7.44 11.63
C MET A 292 -13.01 8.42 10.51
N SER A 293 -12.24 9.49 10.42
CA SER A 293 -12.43 10.52 9.38
C SER A 293 -11.19 10.64 8.54
N TYR A 294 -11.34 10.47 7.23
CA TYR A 294 -10.25 10.46 6.25
C TYR A 294 -10.40 11.62 5.29
N PRO A 295 -9.30 12.36 5.01
CA PRO A 295 -9.27 13.33 3.92
C PRO A 295 -9.15 12.61 2.59
N VAL A 296 -10.28 12.30 1.94
CA VAL A 296 -10.32 11.42 0.77
C VAL A 296 -10.15 12.14 -0.58
N GLU A 297 -10.22 13.47 -0.58
CA GLU A 297 -10.09 14.27 -1.80
C GLU A 297 -9.03 15.35 -1.60
N TRP A 298 -8.11 15.50 -2.56
CA TRP A 298 -6.93 16.31 -2.39
C TRP A 298 -6.64 17.21 -3.57
N TYR A 299 -6.17 18.42 -3.26
CA TYR A 299 -5.47 19.30 -4.18
C TYR A 299 -3.97 19.20 -3.92
N ILE A 300 -3.20 18.96 -4.98
CA ILE A 300 -1.74 18.81 -4.95
C ILE A 300 -1.16 19.82 -5.94
N SER A 301 -0.19 20.62 -5.49
CA SER A 301 0.54 21.54 -6.36
C SER A 301 2.04 21.31 -6.24
N ILE A 302 2.71 21.21 -7.37
CA ILE A 302 4.17 21.12 -7.50
C ILE A 302 4.65 22.34 -8.29
N PRO A 303 4.90 23.48 -7.62
CA PRO A 303 5.18 24.75 -8.27
C PRO A 303 6.38 24.72 -9.22
N ASP A 304 7.45 24.00 -8.84
CA ASP A 304 8.69 23.92 -9.62
C ASP A 304 8.49 23.21 -10.97
N TYR A 305 7.43 22.42 -11.08
CA TYR A 305 7.01 21.73 -12.30
C TYR A 305 5.73 22.29 -12.90
N GLN A 306 5.21 23.39 -12.34
CA GLN A 306 3.98 24.05 -12.77
C GLN A 306 2.81 23.08 -12.91
N LEU A 307 2.75 22.07 -12.02
CA LEU A 307 1.77 20.99 -12.05
C LEU A 307 0.75 21.16 -10.91
N GLU A 308 -0.51 21.12 -11.27
CA GLU A 308 -1.63 21.11 -10.33
C GLU A 308 -2.50 19.91 -10.58
N LEU A 309 -2.80 19.15 -9.52
CA LEU A 309 -3.56 17.91 -9.57
C LEU A 309 -4.71 17.95 -8.55
N HIS A 310 -5.84 17.40 -8.95
CA HIS A 310 -6.99 17.10 -8.11
C HIS A 310 -7.15 15.60 -8.06
N VAL A 311 -7.01 15.01 -6.88
CA VAL A 311 -7.13 13.58 -6.63
C VAL A 311 -8.50 13.32 -6.01
N ILE A 312 -9.32 12.52 -6.68
CA ILE A 312 -10.73 12.30 -6.38
C ILE A 312 -10.95 10.81 -6.17
N PRO A 313 -11.50 10.35 -5.04
CA PRO A 313 -11.77 8.93 -4.83
C PRO A 313 -12.84 8.42 -5.80
N ALA A 314 -12.70 7.18 -6.25
CA ALA A 314 -13.72 6.52 -7.08
C ALA A 314 -15.07 6.44 -6.34
N PHE A 315 -15.03 6.22 -5.03
CA PHE A 315 -16.13 6.37 -4.08
C PHE A 315 -15.56 6.47 -2.65
N ASP A 316 -16.37 6.86 -1.69
CA ASP A 316 -15.85 7.22 -0.36
C ASP A 316 -15.50 6.01 0.51
N ASN A 317 -16.33 4.97 0.52
CA ASN A 317 -16.21 3.84 1.44
C ASN A 317 -15.21 2.79 0.92
N GLN A 318 -13.92 3.10 1.01
CA GLN A 318 -12.82 2.21 0.65
C GLN A 318 -11.95 1.86 1.89
N GLU A 319 -12.55 1.91 3.08
CA GLU A 319 -11.89 1.59 4.33
C GLU A 319 -11.72 0.08 4.51
N MET A 320 -10.54 -0.31 4.94
CA MET A 320 -10.18 -1.68 5.33
C MET A 320 -9.87 -1.74 6.82
N LEU A 321 -10.54 -2.62 7.55
CA LEU A 321 -10.22 -2.84 8.96
C LEU A 321 -8.95 -3.68 9.09
N ILE A 322 -8.07 -3.26 10.00
CA ILE A 322 -6.84 -3.98 10.33
C ILE A 322 -6.72 -4.19 11.85
N ILE A 323 -5.86 -5.12 12.26
CA ILE A 323 -5.56 -5.35 13.67
C ILE A 323 -4.40 -4.46 14.11
N GLY A 324 -4.54 -3.88 15.30
CA GLY A 324 -3.51 -3.07 15.93
C GLY A 324 -3.95 -1.62 16.16
N PRO A 325 -3.03 -0.74 16.60
CA PRO A 325 -3.36 0.64 16.99
C PRO A 325 -3.89 1.51 15.85
N ILE A 326 -3.52 1.21 14.60
CA ILE A 326 -4.03 1.92 13.40
C ILE A 326 -5.49 1.57 13.14
N ARG A 327 -5.91 0.33 13.41
CA ARG A 327 -7.28 -0.21 13.36
C ARG A 327 -7.95 -0.24 12.01
N ALA A 328 -7.67 0.71 11.14
CA ALA A 328 -8.19 0.76 9.78
C ALA A 328 -7.28 1.61 8.90
N ILE A 329 -7.24 1.27 7.63
CA ILE A 329 -6.57 2.02 6.56
C ILE A 329 -7.64 2.33 5.51
N TRP A 330 -7.64 3.54 4.99
CA TRP A 330 -8.41 3.87 3.81
C TRP A 330 -7.52 3.63 2.60
N GLU A 331 -7.84 2.60 1.82
CA GLU A 331 -7.11 2.15 0.63
C GLU A 331 -7.94 2.44 -0.60
N GLY A 332 -7.76 3.62 -1.16
CA GLY A 332 -8.69 4.14 -2.15
C GLY A 332 -8.15 4.22 -3.56
N ALA A 333 -8.84 3.56 -4.49
CA ALA A 333 -8.73 3.85 -5.91
C ALA A 333 -9.21 5.27 -6.19
N CYS A 334 -8.36 6.07 -6.84
CA CYS A 334 -8.62 7.47 -7.13
C CYS A 334 -8.44 7.78 -8.62
N LEU A 335 -9.17 8.76 -9.10
CA LEU A 335 -8.95 9.44 -10.37
C LEU A 335 -8.16 10.73 -10.12
N VAL A 336 -7.37 11.09 -11.10
CA VAL A 336 -6.59 12.32 -11.09
C VAL A 336 -7.03 13.17 -12.27
N THR A 337 -7.27 14.45 -12.00
CA THR A 337 -7.45 15.48 -13.03
C THR A 337 -6.55 16.66 -12.68
N GLY A 338 -6.14 17.44 -13.64
CA GLY A 338 -5.26 18.56 -13.35
C GLY A 338 -4.82 19.34 -14.59
N LEU A 339 -3.82 20.19 -14.39
CA LEU A 339 -3.27 21.04 -15.43
C LEU A 339 -1.75 21.11 -15.28
N ASP A 340 -1.07 20.94 -16.39
CA ASP A 340 0.34 21.29 -16.55
C ASP A 340 0.40 22.71 -17.13
N HIS A 341 0.71 23.69 -16.29
CA HIS A 341 0.74 25.10 -16.66
C HIS A 341 1.95 25.44 -17.55
N SER A 342 2.97 24.59 -17.62
CA SER A 342 4.15 24.84 -18.47
C SER A 342 3.80 24.87 -19.96
N ASN A 343 2.78 24.11 -20.34
CA ASN A 343 2.31 23.99 -21.73
C ASN A 343 0.78 24.12 -21.86
N ASN A 344 0.10 24.43 -20.76
CA ASN A 344 -1.35 24.54 -20.64
C ASN A 344 -2.10 23.26 -21.09
N THR A 345 -1.56 22.10 -20.72
CA THR A 345 -2.13 20.79 -21.10
C THR A 345 -2.93 20.20 -19.92
N PRO A 346 -4.20 19.80 -20.13
CA PRO A 346 -4.95 19.02 -19.14
C PRO A 346 -4.25 17.70 -18.85
N ILE A 347 -4.22 17.33 -17.57
CA ILE A 347 -3.67 16.07 -17.08
C ILE A 347 -4.81 15.23 -16.52
N ASN A 348 -4.83 13.97 -16.92
CA ASN A 348 -5.64 12.95 -16.28
C ASN A 348 -4.74 11.83 -15.74
N GLY A 349 -5.30 10.97 -14.91
CA GLY A 349 -4.60 9.83 -14.36
C GLY A 349 -5.44 9.05 -13.38
N LYS A 350 -4.81 8.10 -12.76
CA LYS A 350 -5.40 7.20 -11.76
C LYS A 350 -4.34 6.76 -10.77
N GLY A 351 -4.74 6.25 -9.64
CA GLY A 351 -3.82 5.71 -8.65
C GLY A 351 -4.51 5.24 -7.39
N PHE A 352 -3.72 4.83 -6.44
CA PHE A 352 -4.19 4.54 -5.10
C PHE A 352 -3.65 5.56 -4.10
N VAL A 353 -4.48 5.80 -3.09
CA VAL A 353 -4.13 6.63 -1.94
C VAL A 353 -4.37 5.82 -0.68
N GLU A 354 -3.33 5.71 0.14
CA GLU A 354 -3.38 5.04 1.42
C GLU A 354 -3.35 6.07 2.54
N LEU A 355 -4.35 6.01 3.42
CA LEU A 355 -4.50 6.91 4.56
C LEU A 355 -4.61 6.10 5.84
N ALA A 356 -3.58 6.16 6.67
CA ALA A 356 -3.47 5.37 7.90
C ALA A 356 -3.31 6.26 9.15
N GLY A 357 -3.73 5.75 10.31
CA GLY A 357 -3.50 6.40 11.61
C GLY A 357 -4.38 7.60 11.90
N PHE A 358 -5.51 7.75 11.22
CA PHE A 358 -6.48 8.81 11.48
C PHE A 358 -7.30 8.53 12.74
N ALA A 359 -7.63 9.59 13.47
CA ALA A 359 -8.40 9.48 14.71
C ALA A 359 -9.90 9.56 14.46
N LYS A 360 -10.69 9.01 15.41
CA LYS A 360 -12.11 9.34 15.48
C LYS A 360 -12.27 10.84 15.72
N TYR A 361 -13.24 11.43 15.05
CA TYR A 361 -13.59 12.83 15.29
C TYR A 361 -13.96 13.00 16.78
N ALA A 362 -13.15 13.73 17.52
CA ALA A 362 -13.58 14.23 18.82
C ALA A 362 -14.74 15.20 18.54
N LYS A 363 -15.93 14.95 19.08
CA LYS A 363 -16.97 15.98 19.10
C LYS A 363 -16.38 17.18 19.82
N ALA A 364 -16.26 18.32 19.09
CA ALA A 364 -15.95 19.61 19.69
C ALA A 364 -17.05 19.99 20.67
#